data_184c508dc33fcc453e38b72b87d47006
#
_entry.id   184c508dc33fcc453e38b72b87d47006
#
_cell.length_a   1.000
_cell.length_b   1.000
_cell.length_c   1.000
_cell.angle_alpha   90.00
_cell.angle_beta   90.00
_cell.angle_gamma   90.00
#
_symmetry.space_group_name_H-M   'P 1'
#
loop_
_entity.id
_entity.type
_entity.pdbx_description
1 polymer ?
#
loop_
_entity_poly.entity_id
_entity_poly.type
_entity_poly.pdbx_seq_one_letter_code
_entity_poly.pdbx_strand_id
1 'polypeptide(L)' 'MNDTLSPLVSIIICVYNGEKYLERCLQSAMSQSYKNIEIIVVNDGSMDNTPVIIENYVKLDCRIIVINKQNGGT' A
#
# COMPACT_ATOMS: atom_id res chain seq x y z
N MET A 1 16.51 -14.81 -16.76
CA MET A 1 16.42 -13.40 -16.35
C MET A 1 17.20 -13.14 -15.07
N ASN A 2 17.98 -12.14 -15.09
CA ASN A 2 18.79 -11.78 -13.94
C ASN A 2 18.06 -10.71 -13.10
N ASP A 3 17.65 -11.08 -11.90
CA ASP A 3 16.88 -10.17 -11.06
C ASP A 3 17.65 -8.93 -10.66
N THR A 4 18.99 -9.02 -10.64
CA THR A 4 19.77 -7.85 -10.25
C THR A 4 19.65 -6.72 -11.26
N LEU A 5 19.13 -7.00 -12.46
CA LEU A 5 18.93 -5.99 -13.49
C LEU A 5 17.55 -5.39 -13.45
N SER A 6 16.68 -5.89 -12.58
CA SER A 6 15.31 -5.40 -12.49
C SER A 6 15.23 -4.26 -11.46
N PRO A 7 14.84 -3.06 -11.87
CA PRO A 7 14.74 -1.97 -10.91
C PRO A 7 13.58 -2.16 -9.95
N LEU A 8 13.72 -1.59 -8.77
CA LEU A 8 12.63 -1.55 -7.80
C LEU A 8 11.61 -0.51 -8.26
N VAL A 9 10.35 -0.90 -8.30
CA VAL A 9 9.25 -0.01 -8.67
C VAL A 9 8.41 0.24 -7.43
N SER A 10 8.13 1.51 -7.15
CA SER A 10 7.29 1.89 -6.02
C SER A 10 5.88 2.17 -6.50
N ILE A 11 4.91 1.47 -5.92
CA ILE A 11 3.49 1.73 -6.16
C ILE A 11 2.98 2.53 -4.96
N ILE A 12 2.48 3.73 -5.22
CA ILE A 12 2.04 4.61 -4.15
C ILE A 12 0.52 4.67 -4.15
N ILE A 13 -0.08 4.32 -3.02
CA ILE A 13 -1.52 4.36 -2.82
C ILE A 13 -1.82 5.37 -1.74
N CYS A 14 -2.46 6.46 -2.11
CA CYS A 14 -2.90 7.48 -1.14
C CYS A 14 -4.34 7.20 -0.80
N VAL A 15 -4.66 7.12 0.49
CA VAL A 15 -5.99 6.77 0.93
C VAL A 15 -6.47 7.68 2.05
N TYR A 16 -7.73 8.08 1.96
CA TYR A 16 -8.44 8.76 3.02
C TYR A 16 -9.84 8.17 3.08
N ASN A 17 -10.17 7.53 4.22
CA ASN A 17 -11.46 6.86 4.40
C ASN A 17 -11.78 5.92 3.25
N GLY A 18 -10.85 5.01 2.96
CA GLY A 18 -10.96 4.12 1.81
C GLY A 18 -11.35 2.70 2.12
N GLU A 19 -12.07 2.47 3.24
CA GLU A 19 -12.35 1.10 3.67
C GLU A 19 -13.12 0.30 2.63
N LYS A 20 -13.85 0.96 1.74
CA LYS A 20 -14.68 0.26 0.75
C LYS A 20 -13.91 -0.17 -0.48
N TYR A 21 -12.75 0.43 -0.75
CA TYR A 21 -12.02 0.12 -1.98
C TYR A 21 -10.57 -0.28 -1.75
N LEU A 22 -10.06 -0.03 -0.55
CA LEU A 22 -8.62 -0.21 -0.29
C LEU A 22 -8.17 -1.65 -0.49
N GLU A 23 -8.97 -2.62 -0.03
CA GLU A 23 -8.60 -4.03 -0.19
C GLU A 23 -8.40 -4.39 -1.65
N ARG A 24 -9.31 -3.91 -2.50
CA ARG A 24 -9.21 -4.18 -3.92
C ARG A 24 -7.94 -3.57 -4.51
N CYS A 25 -7.61 -2.35 -4.10
CA CYS A 25 -6.38 -1.69 -4.54
C CYS A 25 -5.15 -2.47 -4.11
N LEU A 26 -5.12 -2.90 -2.85
CA LEU A 26 -3.98 -3.64 -2.33
C LEU A 26 -3.83 -4.99 -3.02
N GLN A 27 -4.94 -5.70 -3.20
CA GLN A 27 -4.90 -6.99 -3.88
C GLN A 27 -4.40 -6.84 -5.31
N SER A 28 -4.83 -5.80 -5.98
CA SER A 28 -4.40 -5.52 -7.34
C SER A 28 -2.90 -5.25 -7.40
N ALA A 29 -2.39 -4.45 -6.47
CA ALA A 29 -0.96 -4.16 -6.41
C ALA A 29 -0.15 -5.41 -6.10
N MET A 30 -0.63 -6.22 -5.17
CA MET A 30 0.07 -7.43 -4.77
C MET A 30 0.12 -8.49 -5.86
N SER A 31 -0.84 -8.45 -6.79
CA SER A 31 -0.92 -9.46 -7.86
C SER A 31 -0.13 -9.07 -9.11
N GLN A 32 0.57 -7.96 -9.09
CA GLN A 32 1.37 -7.57 -10.25
C GLN A 32 2.35 -8.67 -10.64
N SER A 33 2.51 -8.89 -11.92
CA SER A 33 3.45 -9.91 -12.39
C SER A 33 4.89 -9.49 -12.14
N TYR A 34 5.16 -8.18 -12.18
CA TYR A 34 6.49 -7.68 -11.85
C TYR A 34 6.68 -7.78 -10.34
N LYS A 35 7.71 -8.50 -9.91
CA LYS A 35 7.85 -8.85 -8.49
C LYS A 35 8.69 -7.87 -7.68
N ASN A 36 9.57 -7.12 -8.30
CA ASN A 36 10.46 -6.23 -7.58
C ASN A 36 9.78 -4.89 -7.32
N ILE A 37 8.76 -4.92 -6.47
CA ILE A 37 7.97 -3.73 -6.14
C ILE A 37 7.93 -3.51 -4.65
N GLU A 38 7.71 -2.26 -4.27
CA GLU A 38 7.30 -1.90 -2.92
C GLU A 38 5.98 -1.17 -3.03
N ILE A 39 5.10 -1.39 -2.07
CA ILE A 39 3.77 -0.81 -2.06
C ILE A 39 3.70 0.16 -0.90
N ILE A 40 3.67 1.46 -1.21
CA ILE A 40 3.67 2.50 -0.18
C ILE A 40 2.26 3.01 -0.02
N VAL A 41 1.66 2.75 1.13
CA VAL A 41 0.31 3.18 1.44
C VAL A 41 0.38 4.42 2.32
N VAL A 42 -0.07 5.54 1.80
CA VAL A 42 -0.11 6.79 2.54
C VAL A 42 -1.52 6.96 3.09
N ASN A 43 -1.66 6.79 4.40
CA ASN A 43 -2.95 6.95 5.07
C ASN A 43 -3.06 8.38 5.57
N ASP A 44 -3.92 9.17 4.93
CA ASP A 44 -4.06 10.59 5.21
C ASP A 44 -5.13 10.84 6.26
N GLY A 45 -4.91 10.32 7.47
CA GLY A 45 -5.78 10.58 8.59
C GLY A 45 -7.15 9.94 8.51
N SER A 46 -7.23 8.71 7.96
CA SER A 46 -8.51 8.02 7.84
C SER A 46 -9.16 7.79 9.19
N MET A 47 -10.47 7.96 9.25
CA MET A 47 -11.25 7.80 10.47
C MET A 47 -12.18 6.59 10.43
N ASP A 48 -12.18 5.86 9.33
CA ASP A 48 -12.96 4.62 9.20
C ASP A 48 -12.06 3.41 9.49
N ASN A 49 -12.38 2.24 8.96
CA ASN A 49 -11.61 1.03 9.18
C ASN A 49 -10.37 0.92 8.30
N THR A 50 -10.03 1.97 7.57
CA THR A 50 -8.85 1.96 6.71
C THR A 50 -7.58 1.51 7.45
N PRO A 51 -7.26 2.05 8.63
CA PRO A 51 -6.03 1.62 9.32
C PRO A 51 -6.01 0.15 9.65
N VAL A 52 -7.16 -0.43 9.98
CA VAL A 52 -7.24 -1.85 10.31
C VAL A 52 -6.96 -2.69 9.07
N ILE A 53 -7.52 -2.30 7.94
CA ILE A 53 -7.30 -3.00 6.67
C ILE A 53 -5.83 -2.95 6.30
N ILE A 54 -5.20 -1.77 6.40
CA ILE A 54 -3.78 -1.62 6.09
C ILE A 54 -2.96 -2.55 6.97
N GLU A 55 -3.24 -2.56 8.27
CA GLU A 55 -2.47 -3.36 9.21
C GLU A 55 -2.54 -4.84 8.87
N ASN A 56 -3.73 -5.31 8.50
CA ASN A 56 -3.90 -6.70 8.12
C ASN A 56 -3.07 -7.05 6.88
N TYR A 57 -3.03 -6.14 5.91
CA TYR A 57 -2.29 -6.41 4.67
C TYR A 57 -0.78 -6.31 4.86
N VAL A 58 -0.32 -5.44 5.77
CA VAL A 58 1.10 -5.36 6.10
C VAL A 58 1.61 -6.70 6.61
N LYS A 59 0.77 -7.40 7.36
CA LYS A 59 1.14 -8.72 7.87
C LYS A 59 1.18 -9.80 6.79
N LEU A 60 0.44 -9.58 5.71
CA LEU A 60 0.36 -10.57 4.63
C LEU A 60 1.48 -10.40 3.61
N ASP A 61 1.98 -9.21 3.42
CA ASP A 61 2.96 -8.94 2.37
C ASP A 61 4.00 -7.95 2.90
N CYS A 62 5.24 -8.40 2.99
CA CYS A 62 6.31 -7.58 3.55
C CYS A 62 6.72 -6.42 2.65
N ARG A 63 6.22 -6.37 1.42
CA ARG A 63 6.53 -5.25 0.51
C ARG A 63 5.69 -4.02 0.81
N ILE A 64 4.70 -4.12 1.68
CA ILE A 64 3.81 -3.00 2.01
C ILE A 64 4.43 -2.13 3.09
N ILE A 65 4.56 -0.85 2.79
CA ILE A 65 5.11 0.16 3.69
C ILE A 65 4.01 1.16 3.96
N VAL A 66 3.78 1.48 5.24
CA VAL A 66 2.70 2.39 5.63
C VAL A 66 3.27 3.71 6.10
N ILE A 67 2.70 4.79 5.59
CA ILE A 67 2.99 6.14 6.07
C ILE A 67 1.68 6.73 6.56
N ASN A 68 1.61 7.07 7.84
CA ASN A 68 0.43 7.67 8.42
C ASN A 68 0.63 9.18 8.53
N LYS A 69 -0.32 9.94 8.00
CA LYS A 69 -0.30 11.38 8.05
C LYS A 69 -1.55 11.88 8.74
N GLN A 70 -1.44 13.07 9.31
CA GLN A 70 -2.61 13.76 9.82
C GLN A 70 -3.44 14.27 8.65
N ASN A 71 -4.76 14.12 8.77
CA ASN A 71 -5.66 14.58 7.71
C ASN A 71 -5.43 16.08 7.44
N GLY A 72 -5.32 16.42 6.17
CA GLY A 72 -5.04 17.78 5.77
C GLY A 72 -3.65 18.20 6.18
N GLY A 73 -2.91 17.25 6.62
CA GLY A 73 -1.68 17.46 7.30
C GLY A 73 -0.57 17.91 6.41
N THR A 74 -0.17 18.92 6.63
CA THR A 74 0.94 19.44 5.91
C THR A 74 2.11 19.51 6.86
#